data_f62af98b939e3e43dfd7d9ad43c6f662
#
_entry.id   f62af98b939e3e43dfd7d9ad43c6f662
#
_cell.length_a   1.000
_cell.length_b   1.000
_cell.length_c   1.000
_cell.angle_alpha   90.00
_cell.angle_beta   90.00
_cell.angle_gamma   90.00
#
_symmetry.space_group_name_H-M   'P 1'
#
loop_
_entity.id
_entity.type
_entity.pdbx_description
1 polymer ?
#
loop_
_entity_poly.entity_id
_entity_poly.type
_entity_poly.pdbx_seq_one_letter_code
_entity_poly.pdbx_strand_id
1 'polypeptide(L)'
;LNMKELTPPQRLLLTEILKNRLIAGHRRYQEIERDLAKRWAGYWGEIALANYVKELPQEKYLIFHDLQLQVNGIHFQIDTLLLSQNLILIIEAKNILGTLLFDNIFKQLIRQNDDGTEESFEDPRVQAQRLQSLLRKWLVKNGLNLLPIEHLVFFKSATKTILKTNPGDRTDFSKVCKGRDLFNKIESIEQRFNHERVDTQTLTQIGQLLLSEHSPKLIHILQEYNLTKKDIRSGVCCPIETCRHIPMTYNRGKWTCSVCNTSSKDAHLDALSDHFHLFGPTITNFEFRSFLHLPTIHTSQKILIRLDLPATGKTKNRKYQLSPKKVATCGLP
;
A
#
# COMPACT_ATOMS: atom_id res chain seq x y z
N LEU A 1 -3.62 -16.24 13.42
CA LEU A 1 -4.79 -15.39 13.10
C LEU A 1 -4.35 -14.13 12.38
N ASN A 2 -4.92 -13.85 11.21
CA ASN A 2 -4.64 -12.61 10.48
C ASN A 2 -5.43 -11.45 11.10
N MET A 3 -4.71 -10.50 11.69
CA MET A 3 -5.29 -9.32 12.36
C MET A 3 -5.44 -8.14 11.41
N LYS A 4 -4.55 -8.02 10.43
CA LYS A 4 -4.60 -7.01 9.38
C LYS A 4 -4.21 -7.63 8.04
N GLU A 5 -5.20 -7.76 7.17
CA GLU A 5 -5.01 -8.28 5.82
C GLU A 5 -4.10 -7.39 4.96
N LEU A 6 -3.39 -8.01 4.02
CA LEU A 6 -2.66 -7.28 3.01
C LEU A 6 -3.63 -6.66 2.01
N THR A 7 -3.56 -5.36 1.87
CA THR A 7 -4.32 -4.60 0.86
C THR A 7 -3.36 -3.75 0.03
N PRO A 8 -3.72 -3.39 -1.20
CA PRO A 8 -2.88 -2.51 -1.99
C PRO A 8 -2.55 -1.22 -1.23
N PRO A 9 -1.26 -0.83 -1.13
CA PRO A 9 -0.86 0.40 -0.44
C PRO A 9 -1.55 1.63 -1.03
N GLN A 10 -2.00 2.55 -0.18
CA GLN A 10 -2.72 3.76 -0.61
C GLN A 10 -1.95 4.52 -1.69
N ARG A 11 -0.62 4.61 -1.58
CA ARG A 11 0.22 5.31 -2.56
C ARG A 11 0.19 4.63 -3.94
N LEU A 12 0.13 3.30 -3.98
CA LEU A 12 -0.02 2.54 -5.22
C LEU A 12 -1.35 2.89 -5.90
N LEU A 13 -2.46 2.81 -5.15
CA LEU A 13 -3.79 3.17 -5.65
C LEU A 13 -3.86 4.60 -6.17
N LEU A 14 -3.37 5.56 -5.41
CA LEU A 14 -3.35 6.97 -5.79
C LEU A 14 -2.52 7.23 -7.05
N THR A 15 -1.37 6.54 -7.19
CA THR A 15 -0.51 6.69 -8.38
C THR A 15 -1.20 6.10 -9.62
N GLU A 16 -1.90 4.99 -9.47
CA GLU A 16 -2.67 4.37 -10.56
C GLU A 16 -3.84 5.24 -11.01
N ILE A 17 -4.64 5.75 -10.06
CA ILE A 17 -5.71 6.70 -10.34
C ILE A 17 -5.16 7.94 -11.05
N LEU A 18 -4.04 8.47 -10.56
CA LEU A 18 -3.38 9.63 -11.13
C LEU A 18 -2.94 9.37 -12.58
N LYS A 19 -2.24 8.26 -12.85
CA LYS A 19 -1.85 7.87 -14.21
C LYS A 19 -3.05 7.79 -15.16
N ASN A 20 -4.13 7.15 -14.70
CA ASN A 20 -5.33 6.94 -15.51
C ASN A 20 -6.10 8.23 -15.80
N ARG A 21 -5.99 9.24 -14.93
CA ARG A 21 -6.68 10.54 -15.06
C ARG A 21 -5.81 11.69 -15.51
N LEU A 22 -4.53 11.49 -15.71
CA LEU A 22 -3.66 12.53 -16.21
C LEU A 22 -4.06 12.93 -17.64
N ILE A 23 -4.01 14.23 -17.97
CA ILE A 23 -4.29 14.69 -19.34
C ILE A 23 -3.30 14.08 -20.33
N ALA A 24 -3.75 13.82 -21.56
CA ALA A 24 -2.91 13.22 -22.59
C ALA A 24 -1.68 14.10 -22.89
N GLY A 25 -0.51 13.47 -23.06
CA GLY A 25 0.72 14.17 -23.37
C GLY A 25 1.33 14.99 -22.21
N HIS A 26 0.84 14.84 -20.98
CA HIS A 26 1.40 15.57 -19.86
C HIS A 26 2.87 15.17 -19.58
N ARG A 27 3.74 16.16 -19.35
CA ARG A 27 5.21 15.98 -19.17
C ARG A 27 5.60 15.00 -18.05
N ARG A 28 4.76 14.87 -17.00
CA ARG A 28 4.98 13.96 -15.88
C ARG A 28 4.51 12.52 -16.12
N TYR A 29 3.91 12.23 -17.29
CA TYR A 29 3.32 10.91 -17.53
C TYR A 29 4.34 9.78 -17.39
N GLN A 30 5.50 9.90 -18.01
CA GLN A 30 6.56 8.89 -17.97
C GLN A 30 7.15 8.70 -16.56
N GLU A 31 7.25 9.78 -15.77
CA GLU A 31 7.69 9.71 -14.38
C GLU A 31 6.70 8.94 -13.52
N ILE A 32 5.40 9.29 -13.61
CA ILE A 32 4.32 8.63 -12.87
C ILE A 32 4.21 7.16 -13.27
N GLU A 33 4.36 6.84 -14.55
CA GLU A 33 4.33 5.46 -15.06
C GLU A 33 5.48 4.62 -14.50
N ARG A 34 6.70 5.15 -14.48
CA ARG A 34 7.86 4.48 -13.88
C ARG A 34 7.69 4.25 -12.39
N ASP A 35 7.16 5.27 -11.68
CA ASP A 35 6.90 5.16 -10.25
C ASP A 35 5.80 4.14 -9.96
N LEU A 36 4.74 4.10 -10.77
CA LEU A 36 3.68 3.09 -10.66
C LEU A 36 4.26 1.68 -10.83
N ALA A 37 5.12 1.46 -11.83
CA ALA A 37 5.76 0.17 -12.05
C ALA A 37 6.64 -0.25 -10.85
N LYS A 38 7.41 0.68 -10.26
CA LYS A 38 8.20 0.43 -9.04
C LYS A 38 7.31 0.07 -7.85
N ARG A 39 6.18 0.76 -7.67
CA ARG A 39 5.22 0.48 -6.59
C ARG A 39 4.56 -0.88 -6.74
N TRP A 40 4.14 -1.25 -7.96
CA TRP A 40 3.64 -2.58 -8.25
C TRP A 40 4.69 -3.66 -7.97
N ALA A 41 5.94 -3.44 -8.38
CA ALA A 41 7.03 -4.37 -8.08
C ALA A 41 7.21 -4.58 -6.57
N GLY A 42 7.17 -3.51 -5.75
CA GLY A 42 7.20 -3.59 -4.29
C GLY A 42 6.04 -4.42 -3.75
N TYR A 43 4.81 -4.08 -4.13
CA TYR A 43 3.60 -4.78 -3.67
C TYR A 43 3.57 -6.27 -4.04
N TRP A 44 4.07 -6.64 -5.23
CA TRP A 44 4.27 -8.05 -5.59
C TRP A 44 5.24 -8.78 -4.68
N GLY A 45 6.20 -8.07 -4.08
CA GLY A 45 7.09 -8.61 -3.03
C GLY A 45 6.31 -8.94 -1.76
N GLU A 46 5.48 -8.00 -1.30
CA GLU A 46 4.63 -8.15 -0.12
C GLU A 46 3.59 -9.28 -0.31
N ILE A 47 2.94 -9.36 -1.48
CA ILE A 47 2.02 -10.47 -1.82
C ILE A 47 2.73 -11.83 -1.75
N ALA A 48 3.95 -11.91 -2.29
CA ALA A 48 4.71 -13.16 -2.23
C ALA A 48 5.03 -13.55 -0.79
N LEU A 49 5.47 -12.60 0.05
CA LEU A 49 5.71 -12.83 1.46
C LEU A 49 4.43 -13.28 2.18
N ALA A 50 3.30 -12.59 1.95
CA ALA A 50 2.02 -12.95 2.55
C ALA A 50 1.59 -14.38 2.18
N ASN A 51 1.86 -14.84 0.95
CA ASN A 51 1.57 -16.21 0.55
C ASN A 51 2.44 -17.24 1.28
N TYR A 52 3.74 -16.96 1.53
CA TYR A 52 4.56 -17.82 2.37
C TYR A 52 4.08 -17.82 3.83
N VAL A 53 3.72 -16.67 4.37
CA VAL A 53 3.22 -16.54 5.74
C VAL A 53 1.91 -17.31 5.96
N LYS A 54 1.07 -17.47 4.94
CA LYS A 54 -0.14 -18.33 5.02
C LYS A 54 0.18 -19.81 5.24
N GLU A 55 1.37 -20.28 4.88
CA GLU A 55 1.80 -21.67 5.10
C GLU A 55 2.28 -21.92 6.56
N LEU A 56 2.48 -20.86 7.36
CA LEU A 56 2.86 -20.99 8.79
C LEU A 56 1.67 -21.45 9.65
N PRO A 57 1.92 -22.07 10.82
CA PRO A 57 0.87 -22.42 11.78
C PRO A 57 0.09 -21.16 12.21
N GLN A 58 -1.14 -21.00 11.71
CA GLN A 58 -1.92 -19.78 11.85
C GLN A 58 -2.40 -19.52 13.30
N GLU A 59 -2.51 -20.57 14.10
CA GLU A 59 -2.86 -20.52 15.52
C GLU A 59 -1.74 -19.92 16.39
N LYS A 60 -0.49 -20.01 15.92
CA LYS A 60 0.69 -19.55 16.65
C LYS A 60 0.91 -18.06 16.61
N TYR A 61 0.43 -17.39 15.57
CA TYR A 61 0.76 -15.99 15.28
C TYR A 61 -0.48 -15.11 15.15
N LEU A 62 -0.37 -13.88 15.66
CA LEU A 62 -1.14 -12.74 15.20
C LEU A 62 -0.36 -12.06 14.09
N ILE A 63 -0.94 -11.97 12.90
CA ILE A 63 -0.27 -11.54 11.67
C ILE A 63 -0.80 -10.17 11.27
N PHE A 64 0.12 -9.26 10.95
CA PHE A 64 -0.20 -7.91 10.46
C PHE A 64 0.58 -7.64 9.19
N HIS A 65 -0.11 -7.29 8.10
CA HIS A 65 0.50 -6.83 6.86
C HIS A 65 0.35 -5.31 6.74
N ASP A 66 1.37 -4.63 6.18
CA ASP A 66 1.38 -3.16 6.00
C ASP A 66 0.97 -2.40 7.28
N LEU A 67 1.60 -2.75 8.40
CA LEU A 67 1.34 -2.08 9.68
C LEU A 67 2.06 -0.73 9.72
N GLN A 68 1.32 0.36 9.82
CA GLN A 68 1.85 1.72 9.89
C GLN A 68 1.61 2.31 11.28
N LEU A 69 2.68 2.70 11.94
CA LEU A 69 2.68 3.23 13.30
C LEU A 69 3.43 4.55 13.37
N GLN A 70 3.25 5.26 14.48
CA GLN A 70 3.96 6.49 14.76
C GLN A 70 4.55 6.49 16.18
N VAL A 71 5.82 6.87 16.30
CA VAL A 71 6.48 7.08 17.58
C VAL A 71 7.34 8.35 17.53
N ASN A 72 7.17 9.24 18.51
CA ASN A 72 7.92 10.51 18.61
C ASN A 72 7.90 11.34 17.30
N GLY A 73 6.75 11.41 16.63
CA GLY A 73 6.58 12.12 15.36
C GLY A 73 7.12 11.40 14.13
N ILE A 74 7.76 10.24 14.29
CA ILE A 74 8.30 9.44 13.18
C ILE A 74 7.28 8.38 12.78
N HIS A 75 6.78 8.46 11.54
CA HIS A 75 5.98 7.40 10.92
C HIS A 75 6.89 6.30 10.38
N PHE A 76 6.49 5.05 10.58
CA PHE A 76 7.17 3.88 10.02
C PHE A 76 6.16 2.81 9.60
N GLN A 77 6.52 2.03 8.62
CA GLN A 77 5.73 0.95 8.04
C GLN A 77 6.49 -0.36 8.19
N ILE A 78 5.78 -1.42 8.55
CA ILE A 78 6.28 -2.79 8.63
C ILE A 78 5.52 -3.62 7.60
N ASP A 79 6.21 -4.23 6.64
CA ASP A 79 5.58 -5.01 5.57
C ASP A 79 4.81 -6.20 6.13
N THR A 80 5.46 -6.99 6.99
CA THR A 80 4.80 -8.08 7.75
C THR A 80 5.35 -8.17 9.16
N LEU A 81 4.46 -8.24 10.14
CA LEU A 81 4.78 -8.48 11.54
C LEU A 81 4.10 -9.75 12.00
N LEU A 82 4.88 -10.69 12.54
CA LEU A 82 4.40 -11.88 13.22
C LEU A 82 4.56 -11.68 14.72
N LEU A 83 3.47 -11.74 15.46
CA LEU A 83 3.43 -11.61 16.91
C LEU A 83 3.04 -12.94 17.53
N SER A 84 3.91 -13.51 18.38
CA SER A 84 3.67 -14.74 19.13
C SER A 84 3.86 -14.52 20.63
N GLN A 85 3.54 -15.51 21.45
CA GLN A 85 3.75 -15.46 22.91
C GLN A 85 5.25 -15.37 23.28
N ASN A 86 6.15 -15.71 22.36
CA ASN A 86 7.59 -15.79 22.60
C ASN A 86 8.36 -14.57 22.08
N LEU A 87 7.93 -14.00 20.94
CA LEU A 87 8.66 -12.96 20.22
C LEU A 87 7.79 -12.18 19.23
N ILE A 88 8.32 -11.05 18.81
CA ILE A 88 7.84 -10.27 17.67
C ILE A 88 8.86 -10.42 16.54
N LEU A 89 8.41 -10.80 15.34
CA LEU A 89 9.25 -10.90 14.16
C LEU A 89 8.80 -9.94 13.08
N ILE A 90 9.68 -9.03 12.70
CA ILE A 90 9.52 -8.13 11.55
C ILE A 90 10.08 -8.82 10.32
N ILE A 91 9.34 -8.84 9.22
CA ILE A 91 9.82 -9.34 7.94
C ILE A 91 9.67 -8.24 6.89
N GLU A 92 10.81 -7.79 6.38
CA GLU A 92 10.91 -6.79 5.31
C GLU A 92 10.98 -7.47 3.96
N ALA A 93 10.05 -7.17 3.06
CA ALA A 93 9.95 -7.79 1.74
C ALA A 93 10.77 -7.01 0.68
N LYS A 94 11.52 -7.72 -0.13
CA LYS A 94 12.24 -7.16 -1.28
C LYS A 94 11.95 -7.94 -2.56
N ASN A 95 11.58 -7.21 -3.61
CA ASN A 95 11.37 -7.75 -4.95
C ASN A 95 12.27 -7.04 -5.94
N ILE A 96 13.57 -7.29 -5.82
CA ILE A 96 14.61 -6.74 -6.70
C ILE A 96 15.22 -7.91 -7.46
N LEU A 97 15.15 -7.88 -8.77
CA LEU A 97 15.70 -8.92 -9.64
C LEU A 97 17.11 -8.55 -10.09
N GLY A 98 17.90 -9.57 -10.52
CA GLY A 98 19.26 -9.39 -11.02
C GLY A 98 20.33 -9.72 -9.97
N THR A 99 21.56 -9.36 -10.26
CA THR A 99 22.69 -9.53 -9.34
C THR A 99 22.76 -8.37 -8.36
N LEU A 100 22.69 -8.68 -7.08
CA LEU A 100 22.68 -7.73 -5.98
C LEU A 100 23.91 -7.94 -5.12
N LEU A 101 24.74 -6.90 -5.00
CA LEU A 101 25.93 -6.87 -4.18
C LEU A 101 25.65 -6.11 -2.88
N PHE A 102 25.82 -6.76 -1.73
CA PHE A 102 25.81 -6.08 -0.44
C PHE A 102 27.16 -5.39 -0.23
N ASP A 103 27.15 -4.07 -0.24
CA ASP A 103 28.30 -3.25 0.13
C ASP A 103 28.25 -2.93 1.62
N ASN A 104 29.06 -3.65 2.40
CA ASN A 104 29.09 -3.49 3.83
C ASN A 104 29.87 -2.28 4.33
N ILE A 105 30.65 -1.63 3.48
CA ILE A 105 31.41 -0.42 3.80
C ILE A 105 30.44 0.77 3.83
N PHE A 106 29.70 0.99 2.74
CA PHE A 106 28.77 2.11 2.62
C PHE A 106 27.32 1.77 3.02
N LYS A 107 27.06 0.52 3.47
CA LYS A 107 25.74 0.07 3.92
C LYS A 107 24.66 0.26 2.84
N GLN A 108 24.97 -0.16 1.63
CA GLN A 108 24.08 -0.11 0.47
C GLN A 108 23.95 -1.46 -0.21
N LEU A 109 22.88 -1.63 -1.00
CA LEU A 109 22.67 -2.75 -1.87
C LEU A 109 22.79 -2.29 -3.31
N ILE A 110 23.73 -2.81 -4.08
CA ILE A 110 24.01 -2.42 -5.47
C ILE A 110 23.41 -3.47 -6.39
N ARG A 111 22.52 -3.07 -7.30
CA ARG A 111 22.08 -3.91 -8.42
C ARG A 111 22.96 -3.68 -9.62
N GLN A 112 23.54 -4.76 -10.15
CA GLN A 112 24.25 -4.76 -11.41
C GLN A 112 23.27 -5.18 -12.51
N ASN A 113 23.05 -4.30 -13.48
CA ASN A 113 22.21 -4.53 -14.64
C ASN A 113 23.00 -5.22 -15.76
N ASP A 114 22.29 -5.89 -16.67
CA ASP A 114 22.92 -6.61 -17.81
C ASP A 114 23.64 -5.69 -18.79
N ASP A 115 23.29 -4.41 -18.84
CA ASP A 115 23.94 -3.37 -19.64
C ASP A 115 25.19 -2.77 -18.98
N GLY A 116 25.59 -3.28 -17.81
CA GLY A 116 26.75 -2.81 -17.06
C GLY A 116 26.48 -1.58 -16.18
N THR A 117 25.27 -1.04 -16.18
CA THR A 117 24.91 0.06 -15.28
C THR A 117 24.65 -0.48 -13.85
N GLU A 118 24.86 0.37 -12.85
CA GLU A 118 24.60 0.07 -11.46
C GLU A 118 23.51 0.97 -10.88
N GLU A 119 22.70 0.39 -10.01
CA GLU A 119 21.67 1.11 -9.26
C GLU A 119 21.82 0.81 -7.77
N SER A 120 21.89 1.85 -6.95
CA SER A 120 22.08 1.73 -5.51
C SER A 120 20.76 1.84 -4.76
N PHE A 121 20.60 1.00 -3.73
CA PHE A 121 19.48 1.00 -2.79
C PHE A 121 20.00 1.07 -1.35
N GLU A 122 19.19 1.53 -0.43
CA GLU A 122 19.47 1.38 1.01
C GLU A 122 19.61 -0.10 1.36
N ASP A 123 20.58 -0.44 2.21
CA ASP A 123 20.74 -1.82 2.68
C ASP A 123 19.49 -2.26 3.45
N PRO A 124 18.76 -3.28 2.98
CA PRO A 124 17.51 -3.70 3.62
C PRO A 124 17.71 -4.24 5.04
N ARG A 125 18.91 -4.65 5.41
CA ARG A 125 19.25 -5.05 6.79
C ARG A 125 19.26 -3.85 7.72
N VAL A 126 19.81 -2.72 7.27
CA VAL A 126 19.80 -1.45 8.02
C VAL A 126 18.37 -0.95 8.16
N GLN A 127 17.59 -1.01 7.10
CA GLN A 127 16.17 -0.68 7.13
C GLN A 127 15.41 -1.52 8.16
N ALA A 128 15.56 -2.84 8.15
CA ALA A 128 14.90 -3.74 9.10
C ALA A 128 15.34 -3.51 10.55
N GLN A 129 16.64 -3.23 10.80
CA GLN A 129 17.15 -2.86 12.12
C GLN A 129 16.54 -1.54 12.62
N ARG A 130 16.39 -0.56 11.72
CA ARG A 130 15.72 0.71 12.05
C ARG A 130 14.27 0.48 12.45
N LEU A 131 13.52 -0.35 11.71
CA LEU A 131 12.14 -0.72 12.04
C LEU A 131 12.06 -1.42 13.40
N GLN A 132 12.96 -2.36 13.69
CA GLN A 132 13.07 -3.02 15.00
C GLN A 132 13.27 -1.99 16.12
N SER A 133 14.15 -1.01 15.92
CA SER A 133 14.41 0.05 16.90
C SER A 133 13.19 0.95 17.11
N LEU A 134 12.48 1.32 16.04
CA LEU A 134 11.27 2.15 16.12
C LEU A 134 10.12 1.41 16.80
N LEU A 135 9.91 0.14 16.46
CA LEU A 135 8.90 -0.69 17.12
C LEU A 135 9.19 -0.87 18.61
N ARG A 136 10.46 -1.08 18.99
CA ARG A 136 10.87 -1.13 20.40
C ARG A 136 10.53 0.15 21.15
N LYS A 137 10.82 1.32 20.57
CA LYS A 137 10.47 2.61 21.16
C LYS A 137 8.95 2.77 21.31
N TRP A 138 8.20 2.30 20.32
CA TRP A 138 6.74 2.33 20.35
C TRP A 138 6.19 1.44 21.47
N LEU A 139 6.69 0.20 21.61
CA LEU A 139 6.31 -0.72 22.68
C LEU A 139 6.63 -0.17 24.07
N VAL A 140 7.83 0.37 24.26
CA VAL A 140 8.24 1.01 25.54
C VAL A 140 7.30 2.15 25.90
N LYS A 141 6.98 3.02 24.94
CA LYS A 141 6.05 4.14 25.15
C LYS A 141 4.66 3.67 25.61
N ASN A 142 4.24 2.50 25.18
CA ASN A 142 2.94 1.91 25.52
C ASN A 142 3.01 0.91 26.70
N GLY A 143 4.15 0.80 27.38
CA GLY A 143 4.31 -0.12 28.53
C GLY A 143 4.36 -1.61 28.16
N LEU A 144 4.63 -1.94 26.89
CA LEU A 144 4.53 -3.29 26.33
C LEU A 144 5.88 -3.93 25.97
N ASN A 145 6.98 -3.50 26.59
CA ASN A 145 8.32 -4.04 26.30
C ASN A 145 8.53 -5.45 26.92
N LEU A 146 7.64 -6.38 26.61
CA LEU A 146 7.60 -7.72 27.21
C LEU A 146 8.28 -8.77 26.31
N LEU A 147 8.29 -8.55 25.00
CA LEU A 147 8.72 -9.52 24.00
C LEU A 147 10.04 -9.09 23.32
N PRO A 148 10.94 -10.04 23.03
CA PRO A 148 12.07 -9.77 22.14
C PRO A 148 11.56 -9.47 20.74
N ILE A 149 12.28 -8.59 20.05
CA ILE A 149 11.96 -8.22 18.66
C ILE A 149 13.10 -8.67 17.78
N GLU A 150 12.79 -9.47 16.77
CA GLU A 150 13.70 -9.92 15.73
C GLU A 150 13.27 -9.40 14.36
N HIS A 151 14.17 -9.50 13.37
CA HIS A 151 13.84 -9.12 12.00
C HIS A 151 14.45 -10.07 10.98
N LEU A 152 13.81 -10.17 9.82
CA LEU A 152 14.29 -10.85 8.62
C LEU A 152 14.12 -9.95 7.40
N VAL A 153 15.00 -10.12 6.43
CA VAL A 153 14.88 -9.57 5.07
C VAL A 153 14.58 -10.72 4.12
N PHE A 154 13.43 -10.64 3.48
CA PHE A 154 12.94 -11.66 2.54
C PHE A 154 13.02 -11.17 1.10
N PHE A 155 13.79 -11.86 0.26
CA PHE A 155 13.78 -11.65 -1.18
C PHE A 155 12.81 -12.61 -1.87
N LYS A 156 11.87 -12.06 -2.63
CA LYS A 156 10.79 -12.82 -3.30
C LYS A 156 11.32 -13.92 -4.20
N SER A 157 12.29 -13.61 -5.06
CA SER A 157 12.73 -14.56 -6.08
C SER A 157 13.91 -15.40 -5.60
N ALA A 158 13.71 -16.71 -5.54
CA ALA A 158 14.78 -17.66 -5.23
C ALA A 158 15.78 -17.83 -6.39
N THR A 159 15.35 -17.67 -7.64
CA THR A 159 16.13 -17.99 -8.85
C THR A 159 16.58 -16.79 -9.65
N LYS A 160 15.76 -15.71 -9.71
CA LYS A 160 16.04 -14.50 -10.50
C LYS A 160 16.79 -13.42 -9.73
N THR A 161 17.07 -13.63 -8.44
CA THR A 161 17.85 -12.73 -7.60
C THR A 161 19.10 -13.45 -7.13
N ILE A 162 20.26 -12.93 -7.50
CA ILE A 162 21.58 -13.45 -7.08
C ILE A 162 22.14 -12.49 -6.04
N LEU A 163 22.29 -12.98 -4.81
CA LEU A 163 22.90 -12.19 -3.73
C LEU A 163 24.40 -12.46 -3.68
N LYS A 164 25.18 -11.39 -3.66
CA LYS A 164 26.66 -11.42 -3.56
C LYS A 164 27.13 -10.53 -2.42
N THR A 165 28.33 -10.81 -1.95
CA THR A 165 29.10 -9.97 -1.01
C THR A 165 30.48 -9.71 -1.56
N ASN A 166 31.19 -8.74 -1.03
CA ASN A 166 32.59 -8.54 -1.37
C ASN A 166 33.46 -9.72 -0.93
N PRO A 167 34.48 -10.10 -1.70
CA PRO A 167 35.43 -11.14 -1.30
C PRO A 167 36.04 -10.84 0.07
N GLY A 168 36.07 -11.86 0.95
CA GLY A 168 36.59 -11.74 2.31
C GLY A 168 35.62 -11.10 3.33
N ASP A 169 34.41 -10.76 2.91
CA ASP A 169 33.39 -10.24 3.83
C ASP A 169 32.91 -11.34 4.79
N ARG A 170 33.00 -11.06 6.10
CA ARG A 170 32.56 -11.95 7.20
C ARG A 170 31.23 -11.53 7.79
N THR A 171 30.44 -10.71 7.08
CA THR A 171 29.15 -10.22 7.58
C THR A 171 28.18 -11.38 7.75
N ASP A 172 27.45 -11.36 8.87
CA ASP A 172 26.39 -12.31 9.14
C ASP A 172 25.15 -12.03 8.26
N PHE A 173 24.80 -13.00 7.43
CA PHE A 173 23.61 -13.01 6.59
C PHE A 173 22.50 -13.93 7.15
N SER A 174 22.60 -14.34 8.41
CA SER A 174 21.57 -15.20 9.04
C SER A 174 20.16 -14.62 8.98
N LYS A 175 20.05 -13.29 8.88
CA LYS A 175 18.77 -12.56 8.81
C LYS A 175 18.30 -12.23 7.37
N VAL A 176 18.97 -12.79 6.36
CA VAL A 176 18.58 -12.63 4.95
C VAL A 176 18.17 -13.99 4.40
N CYS A 177 17.05 -14.06 3.69
CA CYS A 177 16.54 -15.28 3.09
C CYS A 177 15.90 -15.05 1.72
N LYS A 178 15.74 -16.13 0.95
CA LYS A 178 15.05 -16.14 -0.35
C LYS A 178 14.06 -17.29 -0.42
N GLY A 179 12.86 -17.02 -0.91
CA GLY A 179 11.88 -18.08 -1.14
C GLY A 179 11.62 -18.94 0.11
N ARG A 180 11.64 -20.26 -0.05
CA ARG A 180 11.33 -21.20 1.04
C ARG A 180 12.34 -21.26 2.19
N ASP A 181 13.53 -20.67 2.04
CA ASP A 181 14.48 -20.52 3.16
C ASP A 181 13.92 -19.65 4.31
N LEU A 182 12.86 -18.88 4.03
CA LEU A 182 12.12 -18.14 5.04
C LEU A 182 11.70 -19.02 6.23
N PHE A 183 11.19 -20.23 5.96
CA PHE A 183 10.72 -21.14 7.01
C PHE A 183 11.86 -21.60 7.93
N ASN A 184 13.01 -21.99 7.36
CA ASN A 184 14.19 -22.38 8.12
C ASN A 184 14.69 -21.23 9.01
N LYS A 185 14.65 -19.99 8.50
CA LYS A 185 15.04 -18.80 9.27
C LYS A 185 14.08 -18.51 10.41
N ILE A 186 12.77 -18.60 10.16
CA ILE A 186 11.76 -18.43 11.22
C ILE A 186 11.96 -19.49 12.29
N GLU A 187 12.08 -20.77 11.92
CA GLU A 187 12.30 -21.86 12.86
C GLU A 187 13.57 -21.66 13.70
N SER A 188 14.68 -21.28 13.08
CA SER A 188 15.94 -21.00 13.78
C SER A 188 15.81 -19.85 14.78
N ILE A 189 15.01 -18.82 14.47
CA ILE A 189 14.74 -17.73 15.40
C ILE A 189 13.88 -18.24 16.56
N GLU A 190 12.83 -19.01 16.28
CA GLU A 190 11.94 -19.54 17.29
C GLU A 190 12.65 -20.48 18.28
N GLN A 191 13.58 -21.30 17.80
CA GLN A 191 14.39 -22.18 18.65
C GLN A 191 15.23 -21.38 19.66
N ARG A 192 15.67 -20.16 19.33
CA ARG A 192 16.38 -19.26 20.26
C ARG A 192 15.44 -18.61 21.29
N PHE A 193 14.15 -18.47 20.97
CA PHE A 193 13.14 -17.85 21.80
C PHE A 193 12.01 -18.85 22.09
N ASN A 194 12.34 -20.01 22.65
CA ASN A 194 11.44 -21.15 22.83
C ASN A 194 10.56 -21.10 24.09
N HIS A 195 10.66 -20.04 24.90
CA HIS A 195 9.84 -19.86 26.09
C HIS A 195 8.77 -18.78 25.91
N GLU A 196 7.55 -19.09 26.30
CA GLU A 196 6.46 -18.12 26.36
C GLU A 196 6.80 -17.03 27.39
N ARG A 197 6.64 -15.77 27.00
CA ARG A 197 6.91 -14.59 27.81
C ARG A 197 5.65 -13.85 28.19
N VAL A 198 4.59 -14.08 27.43
CA VAL A 198 3.25 -13.51 27.66
C VAL A 198 2.20 -14.60 27.45
N ASP A 199 1.10 -14.48 28.17
CA ASP A 199 -0.06 -15.33 27.97
C ASP A 199 -0.88 -14.90 26.73
N THR A 200 -1.86 -15.70 26.36
CA THR A 200 -2.75 -15.46 25.22
C THR A 200 -3.57 -14.17 25.39
N GLN A 201 -3.95 -13.82 26.62
CA GLN A 201 -4.72 -12.61 26.88
C GLN A 201 -3.87 -11.36 26.62
N THR A 202 -2.64 -11.31 27.15
CA THR A 202 -1.67 -10.24 26.93
C THR A 202 -1.30 -10.14 25.44
N LEU A 203 -1.07 -11.28 24.76
CA LEU A 203 -0.82 -11.35 23.32
C LEU A 203 -1.94 -10.68 22.53
N THR A 204 -3.19 -11.00 22.87
CA THR A 204 -4.37 -10.44 22.21
C THR A 204 -4.48 -8.94 22.45
N GLN A 205 -4.20 -8.46 23.67
CA GLN A 205 -4.20 -7.03 23.99
C GLN A 205 -3.14 -6.27 23.19
N ILE A 206 -1.91 -6.79 23.10
CA ILE A 206 -0.86 -6.22 22.26
C ILE A 206 -1.33 -6.14 20.79
N GLY A 207 -1.90 -7.22 20.28
CA GLY A 207 -2.41 -7.28 18.90
C GLY A 207 -3.52 -6.26 18.63
N GLN A 208 -4.47 -6.12 19.54
CA GLN A 208 -5.55 -5.13 19.42
C GLN A 208 -5.03 -3.70 19.46
N LEU A 209 -4.05 -3.41 20.32
CA LEU A 209 -3.44 -2.09 20.39
C LEU A 209 -2.67 -1.76 19.11
N LEU A 210 -1.87 -2.69 18.57
CA LEU A 210 -1.18 -2.51 17.28
C LEU A 210 -2.17 -2.18 16.15
N LEU A 211 -3.33 -2.85 16.15
CA LEU A 211 -4.37 -2.63 15.14
C LEU A 211 -5.07 -1.26 15.34
N SER A 212 -5.38 -0.88 16.58
CA SER A 212 -6.05 0.40 16.88
C SER A 212 -5.15 1.61 16.64
N GLU A 213 -3.84 1.46 16.82
CA GLU A 213 -2.82 2.50 16.59
C GLU A 213 -2.31 2.52 15.14
N HIS A 214 -2.84 1.64 14.26
CA HIS A 214 -2.53 1.68 12.84
C HIS A 214 -2.96 3.03 12.25
N SER A 215 -1.98 3.82 11.82
CA SER A 215 -2.17 5.20 11.38
C SER A 215 -1.48 5.45 10.04
N PRO A 216 -2.15 5.18 8.91
CA PRO A 216 -1.60 5.44 7.59
C PRO A 216 -1.29 6.93 7.40
N LYS A 217 -0.11 7.21 6.84
CA LYS A 217 0.28 8.57 6.51
C LYS A 217 -0.63 9.12 5.41
N LEU A 218 -1.19 10.31 5.63
CA LEU A 218 -1.96 11.00 4.60
C LEU A 218 -1.06 11.36 3.40
N ILE A 219 -1.50 10.97 2.22
CA ILE A 219 -0.76 11.17 0.97
C ILE A 219 -1.46 12.22 0.13
N HIS A 220 -0.74 13.26 -0.25
CA HIS A 220 -1.21 14.30 -1.16
C HIS A 220 -0.56 14.11 -2.55
N ILE A 221 -1.02 13.11 -3.28
CA ILE A 221 -0.38 12.62 -4.51
C ILE A 221 -0.19 13.71 -5.58
N LEU A 222 -1.14 14.62 -5.72
CA LEU A 222 -1.02 15.75 -6.67
C LEU A 222 0.15 16.69 -6.30
N GLN A 223 0.35 16.95 -5.01
CA GLN A 223 1.44 17.81 -4.55
C GLN A 223 2.80 17.13 -4.76
N GLU A 224 2.90 15.81 -4.57
CA GLU A 224 4.14 15.05 -4.78
C GLU A 224 4.67 15.19 -6.23
N TYR A 225 3.76 15.25 -7.21
CA TYR A 225 4.11 15.44 -8.62
C TYR A 225 3.99 16.89 -9.11
N ASN A 226 3.76 17.86 -8.20
CA ASN A 226 3.52 19.28 -8.54
C ASN A 226 2.40 19.43 -9.57
N LEU A 227 1.28 18.72 -9.36
CA LEU A 227 0.10 18.76 -10.20
C LEU A 227 -1.03 19.54 -9.56
N THR A 228 -1.93 20.03 -10.41
CA THR A 228 -3.15 20.78 -10.05
C THR A 228 -4.39 20.05 -10.56
N LYS A 229 -5.59 20.53 -10.16
CA LYS A 229 -6.85 19.99 -10.69
C LYS A 229 -6.96 20.12 -12.22
N LYS A 230 -6.26 21.07 -12.85
CA LYS A 230 -6.28 21.29 -14.29
C LYS A 230 -5.55 20.19 -15.07
N ASP A 231 -4.64 19.49 -14.42
CA ASP A 231 -3.85 18.42 -15.04
C ASP A 231 -4.60 17.07 -15.03
N ILE A 232 -5.79 17.03 -14.41
CA ILE A 232 -6.59 15.83 -14.20
C ILE A 232 -7.81 15.82 -15.11
N ARG A 233 -7.96 14.75 -15.90
CA ARG A 233 -9.16 14.54 -16.73
C ARG A 233 -10.38 14.30 -15.86
N SER A 234 -11.37 15.15 -15.99
CA SER A 234 -12.70 14.96 -15.41
C SER A 234 -13.57 14.08 -16.32
N GLY A 235 -14.71 13.66 -15.81
CA GLY A 235 -15.65 12.79 -16.52
C GLY A 235 -15.63 11.35 -16.03
N VAL A 236 -16.64 10.60 -16.48
CA VAL A 236 -16.80 9.18 -16.17
C VAL A 236 -15.98 8.34 -17.13
N CYS A 237 -15.18 7.41 -16.60
CA CYS A 237 -14.37 6.49 -17.38
C CYS A 237 -15.22 5.32 -17.89
N CYS A 238 -14.96 4.86 -19.10
CA CYS A 238 -15.55 3.63 -19.64
C CYS A 238 -15.05 2.43 -18.80
N PRO A 239 -15.96 1.59 -18.28
CA PRO A 239 -15.58 0.44 -17.44
C PRO A 239 -14.90 -0.69 -18.22
N ILE A 240 -14.95 -0.67 -19.56
CA ILE A 240 -14.29 -1.68 -20.37
C ILE A 240 -12.77 -1.46 -20.33
N GLU A 241 -12.05 -2.45 -19.87
CA GLU A 241 -10.62 -2.39 -19.59
C GLU A 241 -9.78 -2.03 -20.82
N THR A 242 -10.14 -2.59 -21.98
CA THR A 242 -9.48 -2.33 -23.27
C THR A 242 -9.85 -0.97 -23.87
N CYS A 243 -10.88 -0.28 -23.35
CA CYS A 243 -11.35 1.00 -23.86
C CYS A 243 -10.90 2.20 -22.99
N ARG A 244 -11.27 2.19 -21.70
CA ARG A 244 -10.93 3.24 -20.71
C ARG A 244 -11.14 4.68 -21.19
N HIS A 245 -12.02 4.89 -22.17
CA HIS A 245 -12.31 6.24 -22.70
C HIS A 245 -12.92 7.15 -21.63
N ILE A 246 -12.48 8.40 -21.59
CA ILE A 246 -13.00 9.49 -20.74
C ILE A 246 -13.17 10.74 -21.61
N PRO A 247 -14.34 11.42 -21.57
CA PRO A 247 -15.50 11.11 -20.73
C PRO A 247 -16.56 10.27 -21.45
N MET A 248 -17.29 9.45 -20.70
CA MET A 248 -18.58 8.93 -21.16
C MET A 248 -19.65 10.02 -21.11
N THR A 249 -20.68 9.90 -21.95
CA THR A 249 -21.81 10.84 -22.01
C THR A 249 -22.99 10.32 -21.17
N TYR A 250 -23.55 11.19 -20.32
CA TYR A 250 -24.75 10.86 -19.53
C TYR A 250 -26.02 11.12 -20.35
N ASN A 251 -26.86 10.11 -20.54
CA ASN A 251 -28.15 10.23 -21.19
C ASN A 251 -29.17 9.27 -20.59
N ARG A 252 -30.38 9.76 -20.31
CA ARG A 252 -31.53 8.97 -19.83
C ARG A 252 -31.22 7.98 -18.70
N GLY A 253 -30.44 8.43 -17.72
CA GLY A 253 -30.14 7.65 -16.50
C GLY A 253 -28.95 6.67 -16.62
N LYS A 254 -28.21 6.70 -17.71
CA LYS A 254 -27.04 5.87 -17.93
C LYS A 254 -25.89 6.64 -18.60
N TRP A 255 -24.70 6.13 -18.43
CA TRP A 255 -23.46 6.60 -19.07
C TRP A 255 -23.20 5.77 -20.32
N THR A 256 -22.92 6.41 -21.44
CA THR A 256 -22.63 5.72 -22.72
C THR A 256 -21.27 6.15 -23.22
N CYS A 257 -20.43 5.18 -23.57
CA CYS A 257 -19.12 5.43 -24.17
C CYS A 257 -19.27 5.72 -25.66
N SER A 258 -18.69 6.82 -26.15
CA SER A 258 -18.72 7.19 -27.56
C SER A 258 -17.77 6.35 -28.43
N VAL A 259 -16.85 5.59 -27.83
CA VAL A 259 -15.85 4.78 -28.53
C VAL A 259 -16.32 3.33 -28.72
N CYS A 260 -16.73 2.66 -27.63
CA CYS A 260 -17.12 1.26 -27.67
C CYS A 260 -18.64 1.02 -27.53
N ASN A 261 -19.42 2.08 -27.42
CA ASN A 261 -20.90 2.07 -27.26
C ASN A 261 -21.40 1.34 -25.98
N THR A 262 -20.51 0.96 -25.06
CA THR A 262 -20.89 0.37 -23.79
C THR A 262 -21.70 1.37 -22.97
N SER A 263 -22.78 0.89 -22.34
CA SER A 263 -23.60 1.68 -21.42
C SER A 263 -23.55 1.10 -20.00
N SER A 264 -23.43 1.98 -19.00
CA SER A 264 -23.43 1.63 -17.58
C SER A 264 -24.28 2.60 -16.76
N LYS A 265 -24.99 2.09 -15.77
CA LYS A 265 -25.71 2.93 -14.78
C LYS A 265 -24.79 3.37 -13.64
N ASP A 266 -23.71 2.62 -13.38
CA ASP A 266 -22.88 2.71 -12.17
C ASP A 266 -21.44 3.17 -12.43
N ALA A 267 -21.02 3.36 -13.70
CA ALA A 267 -19.66 3.81 -14.04
C ALA A 267 -19.24 5.13 -13.37
N HIS A 268 -20.19 5.95 -12.90
CA HIS A 268 -19.90 7.17 -12.14
C HIS A 268 -19.37 6.90 -10.72
N LEU A 269 -19.57 5.69 -10.17
CA LEU A 269 -19.08 5.34 -8.83
C LEU A 269 -17.56 5.35 -8.78
N ASP A 270 -16.90 4.77 -9.79
CA ASP A 270 -15.44 4.78 -9.92
C ASP A 270 -14.91 6.21 -10.08
N ALA A 271 -15.57 7.01 -10.92
CA ALA A 271 -15.19 8.41 -11.11
C ALA A 271 -15.32 9.22 -9.81
N LEU A 272 -16.35 8.94 -9.02
CA LEU A 272 -16.55 9.59 -7.71
C LEU A 272 -15.49 9.13 -6.70
N SER A 273 -15.15 7.84 -6.69
CA SER A 273 -14.07 7.28 -5.88
C SER A 273 -12.74 7.96 -6.21
N ASP A 274 -12.39 8.06 -7.49
CA ASP A 274 -11.19 8.76 -7.95
C ASP A 274 -11.15 10.21 -7.50
N HIS A 275 -12.31 10.92 -7.57
CA HIS A 275 -12.40 12.28 -7.09
C HIS A 275 -12.04 12.40 -5.61
N PHE A 276 -12.62 11.55 -4.77
CA PHE A 276 -12.33 11.55 -3.34
C PHE A 276 -10.87 11.25 -3.02
N HIS A 277 -10.27 10.30 -3.74
CA HIS A 277 -8.87 9.95 -3.57
C HIS A 277 -7.93 11.08 -3.99
N LEU A 278 -8.22 11.80 -5.08
CA LEU A 278 -7.34 12.84 -5.61
C LEU A 278 -7.54 14.21 -4.94
N PHE A 279 -8.78 14.56 -4.55
CA PHE A 279 -9.11 15.92 -4.13
C PHE A 279 -9.60 16.03 -2.68
N GLY A 280 -9.71 14.90 -1.97
CA GLY A 280 -10.11 14.84 -0.57
C GLY A 280 -11.52 14.32 -0.35
N PRO A 281 -11.88 14.04 0.92
CA PRO A 281 -13.02 13.20 1.29
C PRO A 281 -14.39 13.87 1.13
N THR A 282 -14.46 15.10 0.63
CA THR A 282 -15.73 15.82 0.50
C THR A 282 -15.93 16.36 -0.92
N ILE A 283 -17.20 16.42 -1.34
CA ILE A 283 -17.59 16.98 -2.64
C ILE A 283 -18.89 17.78 -2.51
N THR A 284 -18.97 18.94 -3.17
CA THR A 284 -20.22 19.73 -3.31
C THR A 284 -21.02 19.25 -4.51
N ASN A 285 -22.31 19.62 -4.58
CA ASN A 285 -23.12 19.33 -5.78
C ASN A 285 -22.52 19.96 -7.06
N PHE A 286 -21.97 21.16 -6.95
CA PHE A 286 -21.32 21.84 -8.08
C PHE A 286 -20.08 21.05 -8.56
N GLU A 287 -19.19 20.66 -7.66
CA GLU A 287 -18.00 19.86 -8.00
C GLU A 287 -18.39 18.51 -8.58
N PHE A 288 -19.35 17.81 -7.98
CA PHE A 288 -19.87 16.54 -8.47
C PHE A 288 -20.40 16.65 -9.89
N ARG A 289 -21.26 17.66 -10.14
CA ARG A 289 -21.82 17.91 -11.47
C ARG A 289 -20.74 18.23 -12.49
N SER A 290 -19.82 19.13 -12.12
CA SER A 290 -18.73 19.57 -12.99
C SER A 290 -17.77 18.42 -13.31
N PHE A 291 -17.38 17.65 -12.29
CA PHE A 291 -16.44 16.55 -12.46
C PHE A 291 -17.02 15.39 -13.31
N LEU A 292 -18.30 15.08 -13.14
CA LEU A 292 -18.97 14.01 -13.89
C LEU A 292 -19.57 14.46 -15.23
N HIS A 293 -19.46 15.73 -15.60
CA HIS A 293 -20.07 16.34 -16.81
C HIS A 293 -21.59 16.12 -16.88
N LEU A 294 -22.29 16.28 -15.74
CA LEU A 294 -23.74 16.12 -15.70
C LEU A 294 -24.46 17.35 -16.26
N PRO A 295 -25.54 17.19 -17.03
CA PRO A 295 -26.17 18.27 -17.76
C PRO A 295 -26.85 19.31 -16.87
N THR A 296 -27.46 18.89 -15.75
CA THR A 296 -28.24 19.79 -14.89
C THR A 296 -28.01 19.57 -13.40
N ILE A 297 -28.28 20.58 -12.59
CA ILE A 297 -28.23 20.49 -11.14
C ILE A 297 -29.24 19.49 -10.57
N HIS A 298 -30.40 19.33 -11.23
CA HIS A 298 -31.42 18.37 -10.82
C HIS A 298 -30.96 16.93 -11.05
N THR A 299 -30.26 16.68 -12.16
CA THR A 299 -29.67 15.36 -12.44
C THR A 299 -28.64 14.98 -11.37
N SER A 300 -27.70 15.88 -11.06
CA SER A 300 -26.70 15.64 -10.03
C SER A 300 -27.32 15.44 -8.65
N GLN A 301 -28.36 16.22 -8.31
CA GLN A 301 -29.07 16.08 -7.05
C GLN A 301 -29.76 14.73 -6.91
N LYS A 302 -30.45 14.26 -7.97
CA LYS A 302 -31.08 12.92 -7.98
C LYS A 302 -30.07 11.80 -7.77
N ILE A 303 -28.89 11.89 -8.40
CA ILE A 303 -27.83 10.88 -8.22
C ILE A 303 -27.27 10.94 -6.81
N LEU A 304 -26.94 12.12 -6.27
CA LEU A 304 -26.43 12.29 -4.90
C LEU A 304 -27.41 11.78 -3.84
N ILE A 305 -28.72 11.97 -4.02
CA ILE A 305 -29.75 11.40 -3.13
C ILE A 305 -29.72 9.86 -3.15
N ARG A 306 -29.61 9.26 -4.35
CA ARG A 306 -29.54 7.78 -4.49
C ARG A 306 -28.27 7.20 -3.90
N LEU A 307 -27.16 7.96 -3.94
CA LEU A 307 -25.88 7.52 -3.36
C LEU A 307 -25.93 7.48 -1.83
N ASP A 308 -26.88 8.17 -1.21
CA ASP A 308 -27.08 8.20 0.24
C ASP A 308 -25.74 8.42 0.99
N LEU A 309 -25.02 9.44 0.57
CA LEU A 309 -23.74 9.82 1.17
C LEU A 309 -23.99 10.67 2.42
N PRO A 310 -23.21 10.45 3.50
CA PRO A 310 -23.22 11.38 4.64
C PRO A 310 -23.02 12.82 4.16
N ALA A 311 -23.83 13.74 4.67
CA ALA A 311 -23.74 15.12 4.22
C ALA A 311 -23.74 16.09 5.41
N THR A 312 -22.96 17.17 5.27
CA THR A 312 -22.86 18.26 6.24
C THR A 312 -23.22 19.58 5.56
N GLY A 313 -23.71 20.54 6.34
CA GLY A 313 -24.14 21.85 5.82
C GLY A 313 -25.52 21.85 5.17
N LYS A 314 -26.01 23.06 4.84
CA LYS A 314 -27.32 23.28 4.23
C LYS A 314 -27.18 23.97 2.88
N THR A 315 -28.11 23.72 1.98
CA THR A 315 -28.26 24.39 0.68
C THR A 315 -26.95 24.45 -0.14
N LYS A 316 -26.49 25.65 -0.50
CA LYS A 316 -25.33 25.91 -1.37
C LYS A 316 -24.00 25.38 -0.82
N ASN A 317 -23.87 25.30 0.51
CA ASN A 317 -22.66 24.84 1.19
C ASN A 317 -22.72 23.36 1.61
N ARG A 318 -23.71 22.60 1.12
CA ARG A 318 -23.85 21.17 1.44
C ARG A 318 -22.70 20.39 0.80
N LYS A 319 -21.94 19.70 1.65
CA LYS A 319 -20.84 18.81 1.27
C LYS A 319 -21.22 17.35 1.55
N TYR A 320 -20.96 16.50 0.60
CA TYR A 320 -21.15 15.06 0.70
C TYR A 320 -19.80 14.43 1.00
N GLN A 321 -19.80 13.42 1.88
CA GLN A 321 -18.58 12.74 2.33
C GLN A 321 -18.52 11.33 1.78
N LEU A 322 -17.30 10.83 1.59
CA LEU A 322 -17.06 9.44 1.26
C LEU A 322 -17.52 8.54 2.42
N SER A 323 -18.37 7.56 2.13
CA SER A 323 -18.76 6.57 3.14
C SER A 323 -17.76 5.40 3.15
N PRO A 324 -17.19 5.04 4.32
CA PRO A 324 -16.27 3.89 4.41
C PRO A 324 -16.85 2.59 3.87
N LYS A 325 -18.17 2.39 3.98
CA LYS A 325 -18.88 1.19 3.49
C LYS A 325 -18.96 1.10 1.96
N LYS A 326 -18.78 2.20 1.23
CA LYS A 326 -18.90 2.24 -0.25
C LYS A 326 -17.54 2.26 -0.98
N VAL A 327 -16.43 2.40 -0.25
CA VAL A 327 -15.07 2.33 -0.82
C VAL A 327 -14.67 0.89 -1.15
N ALA A 328 -15.20 -0.07 -0.41
CA ALA A 328 -14.85 -1.49 -0.54
C ALA A 328 -15.35 -2.18 -1.83
N THR A 329 -16.14 -1.49 -2.66
CA THR A 329 -16.71 -2.06 -3.89
C THR A 329 -15.95 -1.71 -5.17
N CYS A 330 -14.98 -0.80 -5.11
CA CYS A 330 -14.08 -0.53 -6.25
C CYS A 330 -12.85 -1.44 -6.14
N GLY A 331 -13.04 -2.70 -6.53
CA GLY A 331 -11.97 -3.70 -6.55
C GLY A 331 -10.93 -3.35 -7.60
N LEU A 332 -9.68 -3.37 -7.19
CA LEU A 332 -8.57 -3.75 -8.07
C LEU A 332 -8.59 -5.27 -8.22
N PRO A 333 -8.19 -5.81 -9.39
CA PRO A 333 -8.14 -7.24 -9.66
C PRO A 333 -7.20 -7.99 -8.73
#